data_8a793b309f858f2aba0d9b94c1e59035
#
_entry.id   8a793b309f858f2aba0d9b94c1e59035
#
_cell.length_a   1.000
_cell.length_b   1.000
_cell.length_c   1.000
_cell.angle_alpha   90.00
_cell.angle_beta   90.00
_cell.angle_gamma   90.00
#
_symmetry.space_group_name_H-M   'P 1'
#
loop_
_entity.id
_entity.type
_entity.pdbx_description
1 polymer ?
#
loop_
_entity_poly.entity_id
_entity_poly.type
_entity_poly.pdbx_seq_one_letter_code
_entity_poly.pdbx_strand_id
1 'polypeptide(L)'
;MKKILALALFAVALVSCRQTMQTDGFKLSGHLEGLQVGDTLFLKTFLLPDWKEDGTDTILVEKEGTFSAFIPMEHTTFYLLTHQPKVGEPLRSCIRGAEIIARVGDDIKLKGSLDYLGAVRHSGGFYDNSLVARYDSLTASSNTEMIDIFSQILKYQDTKQNDSVAKYGQMYNEYHRPLMLKTVRDSLALKVNDMEYAAFMYASAFVFDATYKHQKQKRMHT
;
A
#
# COMPACT_ATOMS: atom_id res chain seq x y z
N MET A 1 19.63 -37.29 45.89
CA MET A 1 20.36 -36.52 44.86
C MET A 1 20.07 -36.97 43.42
N LYS A 2 20.05 -38.28 43.10
CA LYS A 2 19.78 -38.73 41.70
C LYS A 2 18.37 -38.34 41.14
N LYS A 3 17.34 -38.22 41.96
CA LYS A 3 15.99 -37.81 41.54
C LYS A 3 15.84 -36.33 41.25
N ILE A 4 16.62 -35.49 41.91
CA ILE A 4 16.65 -34.03 41.68
C ILE A 4 17.40 -33.67 40.37
N LEU A 5 18.44 -34.45 40.06
CA LEU A 5 19.18 -34.29 38.80
C LEU A 5 18.33 -34.62 37.56
N ALA A 6 17.49 -35.66 37.68
CA ALA A 6 16.60 -36.05 36.58
C ALA A 6 15.50 -34.98 36.33
N LEU A 7 15.00 -34.33 37.38
CA LEU A 7 13.98 -33.29 37.26
C LEU A 7 14.54 -32.01 36.62
N ALA A 8 15.81 -31.66 36.96
CA ALA A 8 16.52 -30.52 36.37
C ALA A 8 16.80 -30.73 34.86
N LEU A 9 17.19 -31.92 34.47
CA LEU A 9 17.40 -32.28 33.05
C LEU A 9 16.10 -32.23 32.25
N PHE A 10 14.96 -32.63 32.83
CA PHE A 10 13.66 -32.57 32.16
C PHE A 10 13.15 -31.12 31.99
N ALA A 11 13.41 -30.25 32.96
CA ALA A 11 13.08 -28.83 32.88
C ALA A 11 13.90 -28.10 31.79
N VAL A 12 15.18 -28.45 31.60
CA VAL A 12 16.02 -27.89 30.52
C VAL A 12 15.58 -28.36 29.14
N ALA A 13 15.11 -29.60 29.01
CA ALA A 13 14.57 -30.11 27.73
C ALA A 13 13.26 -29.44 27.31
N LEU A 14 12.43 -28.98 28.26
CA LEU A 14 11.18 -28.25 27.95
C LEU A 14 11.42 -26.77 27.54
N VAL A 15 12.52 -26.19 27.94
CA VAL A 15 12.90 -24.82 27.51
C VAL A 15 13.55 -24.81 26.13
N SER A 16 14.20 -25.92 25.73
CA SER A 16 14.89 -26.06 24.44
C SER A 16 13.96 -26.24 23.23
N CYS A 17 12.67 -26.50 23.40
CA CYS A 17 11.71 -26.72 22.31
C CYS A 17 10.86 -25.51 21.92
N ARG A 18 11.21 -24.30 22.35
CA ARG A 18 10.76 -23.07 21.68
C ARG A 18 11.79 -22.69 20.62
N GLN A 19 12.00 -23.53 19.62
CA GLN A 19 12.27 -23.00 18.30
C GLN A 19 11.00 -22.25 17.91
N THR A 20 10.98 -20.95 18.15
CA THR A 20 10.12 -20.05 17.40
C THR A 20 10.42 -20.37 15.93
N MET A 21 9.48 -21.02 15.25
CA MET A 21 9.44 -20.95 13.79
C MET A 21 9.47 -19.46 13.50
N GLN A 22 10.61 -18.95 13.12
CA GLN A 22 10.76 -17.61 12.59
C GLN A 22 10.06 -17.70 11.24
N THR A 23 8.78 -17.40 11.22
CA THR A 23 8.03 -17.32 9.97
C THR A 23 8.67 -16.19 9.20
N ASP A 24 9.18 -16.50 8.01
CA ASP A 24 9.67 -15.50 7.10
C ASP A 24 8.54 -14.53 6.80
N GLY A 25 8.84 -13.24 6.81
CA GLY A 25 7.82 -12.20 6.66
C GLY A 25 8.40 -10.80 6.83
N PHE A 26 7.52 -9.81 6.85
CA PHE A 26 7.88 -8.42 7.12
C PHE A 26 7.00 -7.83 8.20
N LYS A 27 7.50 -6.78 8.84
CA LYS A 27 6.73 -5.99 9.80
C LYS A 27 6.17 -4.76 9.10
N LEU A 28 4.87 -4.55 9.25
CA LEU A 28 4.17 -3.36 8.80
C LEU A 28 3.63 -2.61 10.01
N SER A 29 3.93 -1.33 10.11
CA SER A 29 3.41 -0.46 11.19
C SER A 29 3.14 0.93 10.65
N GLY A 30 2.40 1.75 11.38
CA GLY A 30 2.16 3.11 10.92
C GLY A 30 1.46 3.99 11.94
N HIS A 31 1.47 5.29 11.61
CA HIS A 31 0.66 6.31 12.25
C HIS A 31 -0.15 7.05 11.19
N LEU A 32 -1.47 6.91 11.26
CA LEU A 32 -2.43 7.51 10.34
C LEU A 32 -3.41 8.39 11.13
N GLU A 33 -3.39 9.68 10.88
CA GLU A 33 -4.37 10.61 11.44
C GLU A 33 -5.78 10.19 11.00
N GLY A 34 -6.73 10.22 11.93
CA GLY A 34 -8.11 9.80 11.69
C GLY A 34 -8.38 8.32 11.93
N LEU A 35 -7.37 7.50 12.12
CA LEU A 35 -7.52 6.06 12.42
C LEU A 35 -7.93 5.88 13.89
N GLN A 36 -9.05 5.17 14.14
CA GLN A 36 -9.63 4.98 15.46
C GLN A 36 -9.50 3.55 15.95
N VAL A 37 -9.55 3.36 17.27
CA VAL A 37 -9.60 2.02 17.89
C VAL A 37 -10.82 1.26 17.38
N GLY A 38 -10.61 0.03 16.96
CA GLY A 38 -11.64 -0.85 16.38
C GLY A 38 -11.81 -0.68 14.86
N ASP A 39 -11.10 0.24 14.21
CA ASP A 39 -11.03 0.29 12.76
C ASP A 39 -10.28 -0.94 12.23
N THR A 40 -10.59 -1.30 11.00
CA THR A 40 -9.97 -2.42 10.31
C THR A 40 -9.31 -1.94 9.03
N LEU A 41 -8.03 -2.25 8.88
CA LEU A 41 -7.29 -2.10 7.64
C LEU A 41 -7.20 -3.46 6.95
N PHE A 42 -7.32 -3.47 5.63
CA PHE A 42 -7.22 -4.67 4.81
C PHE A 42 -5.96 -4.57 3.95
N LEU A 43 -5.07 -5.53 4.11
CA LEU A 43 -3.84 -5.65 3.34
C LEU A 43 -4.04 -6.72 2.27
N LYS A 44 -4.28 -6.29 1.05
CA LYS A 44 -4.51 -7.16 -0.10
C LYS A 44 -3.20 -7.51 -0.77
N THR A 45 -3.00 -8.79 -1.05
CA THR A 45 -1.86 -9.31 -1.80
C THR A 45 -2.18 -9.40 -3.28
N PHE A 46 -1.27 -9.00 -4.15
CA PHE A 46 -1.43 -9.10 -5.60
C PHE A 46 -0.30 -9.88 -6.24
N LEU A 47 -0.68 -10.86 -7.05
CA LEU A 47 0.27 -11.61 -7.89
C LEU A 47 0.55 -10.85 -9.18
N LEU A 48 1.82 -10.75 -9.54
CA LEU A 48 2.28 -10.23 -10.81
C LEU A 48 2.45 -11.39 -11.82
N PRO A 49 2.28 -11.13 -13.14
CA PRO A 49 2.01 -9.84 -13.76
C PRO A 49 0.51 -9.48 -13.86
N ASP A 50 -0.38 -10.40 -13.52
CA ASP A 50 -1.82 -10.29 -13.84
C ASP A 50 -2.60 -9.39 -12.88
N TRP A 51 -1.96 -8.87 -11.83
CA TRP A 51 -2.60 -8.08 -10.77
C TRP A 51 -3.83 -8.76 -10.16
N LYS A 52 -3.77 -10.09 -10.07
CA LYS A 52 -4.81 -10.88 -9.44
C LYS A 52 -4.67 -10.80 -7.92
N GLU A 53 -5.75 -10.45 -7.24
CA GLU A 53 -5.82 -10.54 -5.77
C GLU A 53 -5.68 -12.00 -5.35
N ASP A 54 -4.67 -12.29 -4.51
CA ASP A 54 -4.34 -13.65 -4.04
C ASP A 54 -4.75 -13.87 -2.59
N GLY A 55 -4.88 -12.81 -1.81
CA GLY A 55 -5.27 -12.88 -0.41
C GLY A 55 -5.52 -11.52 0.20
N THR A 56 -6.09 -11.54 1.40
CA THR A 56 -6.33 -10.33 2.19
C THR A 56 -6.08 -10.62 3.66
N ASP A 57 -5.11 -9.94 4.25
CA ASP A 57 -4.87 -9.92 5.69
C ASP A 57 -5.67 -8.78 6.33
N THR A 58 -6.08 -9.00 7.56
CA THR A 58 -6.85 -8.03 8.34
C THR A 58 -6.00 -7.50 9.48
N ILE A 59 -5.88 -6.17 9.59
CA ILE A 59 -5.14 -5.51 10.66
C ILE A 59 -6.13 -4.73 11.51
N LEU A 60 -6.35 -5.18 12.73
CA LEU A 60 -7.21 -4.50 13.71
C LEU A 60 -6.42 -3.37 14.39
N VAL A 61 -7.04 -2.20 14.49
CA VAL A 61 -6.47 -1.03 15.16
C VAL A 61 -6.78 -1.11 16.65
N GLU A 62 -5.75 -1.36 17.46
CA GLU A 62 -5.86 -1.49 18.92
C GLU A 62 -5.60 -0.19 19.67
N LYS A 63 -4.92 0.77 19.01
CA LYS A 63 -4.58 2.07 19.58
C LYS A 63 -4.81 3.16 18.56
N GLU A 64 -5.44 4.25 18.99
CA GLU A 64 -5.75 5.40 18.14
C GLU A 64 -4.54 5.91 17.35
N GLY A 65 -4.76 6.16 16.08
CA GLY A 65 -3.75 6.66 15.16
C GLY A 65 -2.68 5.65 14.76
N THR A 66 -2.60 4.45 15.37
CA THR A 66 -1.49 3.53 15.14
C THR A 66 -1.95 2.11 14.85
N PHE A 67 -1.16 1.42 14.02
CA PHE A 67 -1.32 -0.01 13.77
C PHE A 67 0.05 -0.69 13.66
N SER A 68 0.07 -2.00 13.88
CA SER A 68 1.25 -2.84 13.66
C SER A 68 0.82 -4.27 13.40
N ALA A 69 1.44 -4.91 12.40
CA ALA A 69 1.23 -6.30 12.05
C ALA A 69 2.53 -6.95 11.60
N PHE A 70 2.67 -8.25 11.81
CA PHE A 70 3.66 -9.07 11.15
C PHE A 70 2.95 -9.87 10.04
N ILE A 71 3.45 -9.78 8.82
CA ILE A 71 2.85 -10.39 7.63
C ILE A 71 3.78 -11.50 7.14
N PRO A 72 3.37 -12.78 7.24
CA PRO A 72 4.13 -13.90 6.68
C PRO A 72 4.26 -13.76 5.16
N MET A 73 5.45 -14.00 4.63
CA MET A 73 5.71 -13.99 3.19
C MET A 73 6.99 -14.76 2.86
N GLU A 74 7.08 -15.29 1.65
CA GLU A 74 8.24 -16.05 1.18
C GLU A 74 9.05 -15.29 0.13
N HIS A 75 8.42 -14.38 -0.59
CA HIS A 75 9.00 -13.65 -1.71
C HIS A 75 8.63 -12.18 -1.69
N THR A 76 9.42 -11.34 -2.37
CA THR A 76 9.07 -9.94 -2.59
C THR A 76 7.67 -9.83 -3.21
N THR A 77 6.81 -9.07 -2.55
CA THR A 77 5.39 -9.04 -2.87
C THR A 77 4.86 -7.61 -2.88
N PHE A 78 3.90 -7.37 -3.76
CA PHE A 78 3.12 -6.14 -3.81
C PHE A 78 1.85 -6.28 -2.98
N TYR A 79 1.63 -5.28 -2.13
CA TYR A 79 0.46 -5.18 -1.29
C TYR A 79 -0.27 -3.85 -1.52
N LEU A 80 -1.57 -3.88 -1.32
CA LEU A 80 -2.42 -2.68 -1.27
C LEU A 80 -3.11 -2.61 0.09
N LEU A 81 -2.72 -1.64 0.92
CA LEU A 81 -3.42 -1.36 2.17
C LEU A 81 -4.65 -0.52 1.87
N THR A 82 -5.81 -0.99 2.29
CA THR A 82 -7.10 -0.34 2.10
C THR A 82 -7.85 -0.18 3.40
N HIS A 83 -8.82 0.72 3.44
CA HIS A 83 -9.76 0.92 4.53
C HIS A 83 -11.18 0.86 3.99
N GLN A 84 -12.09 0.29 4.77
CA GLN A 84 -13.51 0.32 4.47
C GLN A 84 -14.18 1.33 5.41
N PRO A 85 -14.63 2.49 4.90
CA PRO A 85 -15.26 3.50 5.74
C PRO A 85 -16.56 2.98 6.33
N LYS A 86 -16.87 3.44 7.53
CA LYS A 86 -18.14 3.21 8.17
C LYS A 86 -19.24 4.05 7.49
N VAL A 87 -20.49 3.65 7.66
CA VAL A 87 -21.63 4.40 7.11
C VAL A 87 -21.59 5.85 7.63
N GLY A 88 -21.60 6.82 6.72
CA GLY A 88 -21.52 8.25 7.04
C GLY A 88 -20.12 8.85 7.09
N GLU A 89 -19.08 8.05 6.96
CA GLU A 89 -17.70 8.55 6.85
C GLU A 89 -17.37 9.03 5.43
N PRO A 90 -16.44 10.00 5.28
CA PRO A 90 -15.99 10.44 3.98
C PRO A 90 -15.38 9.30 3.16
N LEU A 91 -15.70 9.22 1.87
CA LEU A 91 -15.19 8.18 0.98
C LEU A 91 -13.72 8.37 0.57
N ARG A 92 -13.02 9.40 1.05
CA ARG A 92 -11.63 9.72 0.65
C ARG A 92 -10.67 8.57 0.90
N SER A 93 -10.78 7.88 2.03
CA SER A 93 -9.92 6.75 2.39
C SER A 93 -10.05 5.54 1.45
N CYS A 94 -11.14 5.44 0.69
CA CYS A 94 -11.33 4.37 -0.29
C CYS A 94 -11.00 4.77 -1.73
N ILE A 95 -10.70 6.03 -2.02
CA ILE A 95 -10.38 6.46 -3.39
C ILE A 95 -9.10 5.78 -3.87
N ARG A 96 -8.11 5.66 -2.99
CA ARG A 96 -6.85 4.98 -3.26
C ARG A 96 -6.26 4.40 -1.98
N GLY A 97 -5.86 3.14 -2.03
CA GLY A 97 -5.08 2.49 -0.96
C GLY A 97 -3.59 2.85 -1.01
N ALA A 98 -2.87 2.53 0.06
CA ALA A 98 -1.40 2.63 0.09
C ALA A 98 -0.77 1.44 -0.64
N GLU A 99 0.07 1.72 -1.62
CA GLU A 99 0.83 0.70 -2.36
C GLU A 99 2.12 0.38 -1.60
N ILE A 100 2.32 -0.89 -1.26
CA ILE A 100 3.46 -1.35 -0.46
C ILE A 100 4.19 -2.45 -1.22
N ILE A 101 5.50 -2.31 -1.34
CA ILE A 101 6.38 -3.39 -1.79
C ILE A 101 7.23 -3.81 -0.61
N ALA A 102 7.21 -5.08 -0.25
CA ALA A 102 7.94 -5.62 0.88
C ALA A 102 8.78 -6.83 0.50
N ARG A 103 9.93 -6.95 1.15
CA ARG A 103 10.80 -8.13 1.14
C ARG A 103 10.74 -8.82 2.49
N VAL A 104 11.12 -10.08 2.52
CA VAL A 104 11.36 -10.80 3.77
C VAL A 104 12.36 -10.05 4.63
N GLY A 105 11.99 -9.79 5.89
CA GLY A 105 12.81 -9.08 6.87
C GLY A 105 12.65 -7.56 6.89
N ASP A 106 11.88 -6.96 5.98
CA ASP A 106 11.63 -5.52 6.01
C ASP A 106 10.83 -5.08 7.27
N ASP A 107 11.14 -3.89 7.80
CA ASP A 107 10.34 -3.17 8.82
C ASP A 107 9.83 -1.88 8.17
N ILE A 108 8.64 -1.93 7.59
CA ILE A 108 8.04 -0.83 6.84
C ILE A 108 7.12 -0.02 7.75
N LYS A 109 7.27 1.30 7.69
CA LYS A 109 6.48 2.25 8.48
C LYS A 109 5.75 3.22 7.58
N LEU A 110 4.45 3.40 7.83
CA LEU A 110 3.61 4.35 7.14
C LEU A 110 3.31 5.56 8.02
N LYS A 111 3.27 6.75 7.41
CA LYS A 111 2.89 7.99 8.08
C LYS A 111 2.04 8.86 7.18
N GLY A 112 0.91 9.33 7.69
CA GLY A 112 0.00 10.20 6.94
C GLY A 112 -1.38 10.30 7.58
N SER A 113 -2.39 10.42 6.73
CA SER A 113 -3.80 10.50 7.13
C SER A 113 -4.61 9.38 6.46
N LEU A 114 -5.61 8.87 7.17
CA LEU A 114 -6.53 7.89 6.66
C LEU A 114 -7.30 8.42 5.44
N ASP A 115 -7.69 9.69 5.44
CA ASP A 115 -8.36 10.35 4.30
C ASP A 115 -7.51 10.33 3.01
N TYR A 116 -6.20 10.29 3.16
CA TYR A 116 -5.24 10.27 2.06
C TYR A 116 -4.38 9.00 2.08
N LEU A 117 -5.01 7.85 2.31
CA LEU A 117 -4.29 6.57 2.48
C LEU A 117 -3.37 6.25 1.29
N GLY A 118 -3.77 6.57 0.06
CA GLY A 118 -2.93 6.40 -1.13
C GLY A 118 -1.79 7.43 -1.27
N ALA A 119 -1.69 8.39 -0.35
CA ALA A 119 -0.66 9.44 -0.34
C ALA A 119 0.22 9.39 0.92
N VAL A 120 0.15 8.31 1.71
CA VAL A 120 1.00 8.12 2.88
C VAL A 120 2.47 8.04 2.49
N ARG A 121 3.35 8.40 3.44
CA ARG A 121 4.80 8.29 3.29
C ARG A 121 5.28 6.97 3.86
N HIS A 122 6.23 6.38 3.16
CA HIS A 122 6.85 5.14 3.55
C HIS A 122 8.27 5.37 4.08
N SER A 123 8.72 4.50 4.99
CA SER A 123 10.11 4.41 5.46
C SER A 123 10.42 2.98 5.91
N GLY A 124 11.70 2.64 5.99
CA GLY A 124 12.16 1.28 6.31
C GLY A 124 12.27 0.37 5.08
N GLY A 125 13.11 -0.65 5.15
CA GLY A 125 13.33 -1.58 4.06
C GLY A 125 13.77 -0.89 2.76
N PHE A 126 13.09 -1.14 1.66
CA PHE A 126 13.36 -0.48 0.38
C PHE A 126 13.25 1.03 0.41
N TYR A 127 12.39 1.56 1.27
CA TYR A 127 12.08 2.99 1.31
C TYR A 127 13.17 3.83 1.98
N ASP A 128 14.20 3.19 2.58
CA ASP A 128 15.38 3.88 3.10
C ASP A 128 16.39 4.25 1.99
N ASN A 129 16.23 3.71 0.79
CA ASN A 129 17.01 4.14 -0.37
C ASN A 129 16.60 5.56 -0.79
N SER A 130 17.56 6.47 -0.97
CA SER A 130 17.31 7.88 -1.26
C SER A 130 16.51 8.13 -2.55
N LEU A 131 16.67 7.31 -3.58
CA LEU A 131 15.91 7.40 -4.82
C LEU A 131 14.47 6.93 -4.63
N VAL A 132 14.29 5.85 -3.87
CA VAL A 132 12.96 5.32 -3.52
C VAL A 132 12.21 6.30 -2.63
N ALA A 133 12.87 6.86 -1.61
CA ALA A 133 12.28 7.88 -0.74
C ALA A 133 11.87 9.15 -1.51
N ARG A 134 12.67 9.55 -2.52
CA ARG A 134 12.31 10.66 -3.41
C ARG A 134 11.11 10.33 -4.27
N TYR A 135 11.06 9.13 -4.85
CA TYR A 135 9.92 8.65 -5.62
C TYR A 135 8.65 8.61 -4.75
N ASP A 136 8.74 8.04 -3.56
CA ASP A 136 7.65 7.99 -2.58
C ASP A 136 7.11 9.41 -2.27
N SER A 137 8.01 10.38 -2.07
CA SER A 137 7.64 11.77 -1.85
C SER A 137 6.86 12.38 -3.00
N LEU A 138 7.33 12.19 -4.23
CA LEU A 138 6.66 12.70 -5.43
C LEU A 138 5.32 12.03 -5.66
N THR A 139 5.26 10.72 -5.45
CA THR A 139 4.02 9.94 -5.59
C THR A 139 2.98 10.34 -4.55
N ALA A 140 3.38 10.55 -3.30
CA ALA A 140 2.49 11.01 -2.23
C ALA A 140 1.85 12.36 -2.55
N SER A 141 2.66 13.35 -3.01
CA SER A 141 2.15 14.66 -3.42
C SER A 141 1.12 14.56 -4.55
N SER A 142 1.45 13.82 -5.60
CA SER A 142 0.55 13.63 -6.75
C SER A 142 -0.72 12.86 -6.38
N ASN A 143 -0.63 11.86 -5.50
CA ASN A 143 -1.78 11.11 -5.02
C ASN A 143 -2.71 11.98 -4.16
N THR A 144 -2.18 12.90 -3.36
CA THR A 144 -3.00 13.87 -2.60
C THR A 144 -3.91 14.66 -3.54
N GLU A 145 -3.33 15.28 -4.56
CA GLU A 145 -4.10 16.04 -5.55
C GLU A 145 -5.11 15.17 -6.31
N MET A 146 -4.73 13.96 -6.66
CA MET A 146 -5.62 13.00 -7.31
C MET A 146 -6.82 12.64 -6.41
N ILE A 147 -6.60 12.37 -5.14
CA ILE A 147 -7.67 12.05 -4.17
C ILE A 147 -8.62 13.24 -4.05
N ASP A 148 -8.11 14.46 -4.01
CA ASP A 148 -8.94 15.67 -3.99
C ASP A 148 -9.81 15.83 -5.25
N ILE A 149 -9.24 15.60 -6.43
CA ILE A 149 -9.98 15.62 -7.69
C ILE A 149 -11.09 14.55 -7.69
N PHE A 150 -10.79 13.32 -7.32
CA PHE A 150 -11.78 12.24 -7.27
C PHE A 150 -12.87 12.50 -6.22
N SER A 151 -12.51 13.10 -5.08
CA SER A 151 -13.50 13.53 -4.08
C SER A 151 -14.52 14.52 -4.66
N GLN A 152 -14.04 15.47 -5.48
CA GLN A 152 -14.94 16.40 -6.18
C GLN A 152 -15.80 15.69 -7.22
N ILE A 153 -15.23 14.76 -7.99
CA ILE A 153 -15.98 13.96 -8.96
C ILE A 153 -17.13 13.23 -8.26
N LEU A 154 -16.86 12.51 -7.19
CA LEU A 154 -17.88 11.78 -6.43
C LEU A 154 -18.97 12.73 -5.91
N LYS A 155 -18.59 13.86 -5.29
CA LYS A 155 -19.53 14.88 -4.81
C LYS A 155 -20.46 15.40 -5.91
N TYR A 156 -19.93 15.69 -7.10
CA TYR A 156 -20.72 16.21 -8.21
C TYR A 156 -21.54 15.12 -8.91
N GLN A 157 -21.11 13.87 -8.88
CA GLN A 157 -21.93 12.73 -9.32
C GLN A 157 -23.17 12.58 -8.45
N ASP A 158 -23.04 12.64 -7.13
CA ASP A 158 -24.15 12.54 -6.19
C ASP A 158 -25.18 13.67 -6.38
N THR A 159 -24.69 14.87 -6.73
CA THR A 159 -25.55 16.05 -6.99
C THR A 159 -25.94 16.19 -8.46
N LYS A 160 -25.64 15.21 -9.34
CA LYS A 160 -25.98 15.16 -10.77
C LYS A 160 -25.48 16.38 -11.58
N GLN A 161 -24.33 16.95 -11.19
CA GLN A 161 -23.72 18.09 -11.88
C GLN A 161 -22.70 17.60 -12.93
N ASN A 162 -23.20 17.13 -14.07
CA ASN A 162 -22.41 16.46 -15.10
C ASN A 162 -21.25 17.30 -15.67
N ASP A 163 -21.47 18.62 -15.85
CA ASP A 163 -20.43 19.53 -16.35
C ASP A 163 -19.23 19.61 -15.38
N SER A 164 -19.52 19.65 -14.08
CA SER A 164 -18.48 19.62 -13.05
C SER A 164 -17.73 18.27 -13.03
N VAL A 165 -18.45 17.16 -13.16
CA VAL A 165 -17.86 15.82 -13.30
C VAL A 165 -16.92 15.78 -14.51
N ALA A 166 -17.35 16.28 -15.67
CA ALA A 166 -16.55 16.32 -16.89
C ALA A 166 -15.28 17.17 -16.71
N LYS A 167 -15.40 18.36 -16.10
CA LYS A 167 -14.27 19.26 -15.82
C LYS A 167 -13.21 18.58 -14.95
N TYR A 168 -13.60 17.99 -13.82
CA TYR A 168 -12.65 17.32 -12.93
C TYR A 168 -12.06 16.04 -13.55
N GLY A 169 -12.84 15.30 -14.34
CA GLY A 169 -12.36 14.18 -15.12
C GLY A 169 -11.31 14.58 -16.16
N GLN A 170 -11.48 15.72 -16.82
CA GLN A 170 -10.49 16.27 -17.73
C GLN A 170 -9.21 16.68 -16.99
N MET A 171 -9.32 17.39 -15.86
CA MET A 171 -8.16 17.73 -15.01
C MET A 171 -7.35 16.50 -14.62
N TYR A 172 -8.00 15.41 -14.22
CA TYR A 172 -7.33 14.16 -13.91
C TYR A 172 -6.57 13.59 -15.11
N ASN A 173 -7.21 13.51 -16.27
CA ASN A 173 -6.63 12.89 -17.46
C ASN A 173 -5.50 13.70 -18.09
N GLU A 174 -5.60 15.02 -18.08
CA GLU A 174 -4.66 15.90 -18.79
C GLU A 174 -3.45 16.28 -17.91
N TYR A 175 -3.65 16.41 -16.60
CA TYR A 175 -2.61 16.94 -15.72
C TYR A 175 -1.93 15.84 -14.87
N HIS A 176 -2.72 15.07 -14.12
CA HIS A 176 -2.14 14.15 -13.14
C HIS A 176 -1.53 12.90 -13.75
N ARG A 177 -2.15 12.40 -14.75
CA ARG A 177 -1.80 11.13 -15.31
C ARG A 177 -0.51 11.13 -16.13
N PRO A 178 -0.24 12.09 -17.02
CA PRO A 178 1.03 12.19 -17.73
C PRO A 178 2.22 12.35 -16.77
N LEU A 179 2.01 13.12 -15.68
CA LEU A 179 3.06 13.37 -14.69
C LEU A 179 3.44 12.09 -13.93
N MET A 180 2.43 11.29 -13.54
CA MET A 180 2.64 10.05 -12.78
C MET A 180 3.32 8.94 -13.59
N LEU A 181 2.95 8.78 -14.87
CA LEU A 181 3.26 7.55 -15.58
C LEU A 181 4.59 7.56 -16.30
N LYS A 182 5.02 8.65 -16.90
CA LYS A 182 6.13 8.60 -17.85
C LYS A 182 7.46 9.10 -17.33
N THR A 183 7.49 10.27 -16.71
CA THR A 183 8.77 10.95 -16.45
C THR A 183 9.40 10.56 -15.11
N VAL A 184 8.58 10.27 -14.10
CA VAL A 184 9.05 10.04 -12.74
C VAL A 184 9.30 8.55 -12.50
N ARG A 185 8.34 7.68 -12.84
CA ARG A 185 8.47 6.23 -12.62
C ARG A 185 9.58 5.64 -13.47
N ASP A 186 9.57 5.88 -14.79
CA ASP A 186 10.56 5.29 -15.70
C ASP A 186 11.98 5.74 -15.35
N SER A 187 12.18 7.03 -15.12
CA SER A 187 13.52 7.55 -14.85
C SER A 187 14.06 7.19 -13.47
N LEU A 188 13.20 7.02 -12.46
CA LEU A 188 13.62 6.63 -11.11
C LEU A 188 13.77 5.12 -10.98
N ALA A 189 12.90 4.33 -11.62
CA ALA A 189 13.04 2.87 -11.62
C ALA A 189 14.38 2.43 -12.22
N LEU A 190 14.81 3.04 -13.33
CA LEU A 190 16.09 2.74 -13.97
C LEU A 190 17.33 3.15 -13.15
N LYS A 191 17.17 3.98 -12.12
CA LYS A 191 18.26 4.44 -11.24
C LYS A 191 18.34 3.72 -9.91
N VAL A 192 17.39 2.85 -9.60
CA VAL A 192 17.40 2.05 -8.37
C VAL A 192 18.32 0.86 -8.56
N ASN A 193 19.30 0.68 -7.67
CA ASN A 193 20.22 -0.46 -7.71
C ASN A 193 19.57 -1.79 -7.32
N ASP A 194 18.33 -1.79 -6.90
CA ASP A 194 17.54 -2.97 -6.61
C ASP A 194 16.70 -3.33 -7.84
N MET A 195 17.17 -4.35 -8.57
CA MET A 195 16.53 -4.77 -9.82
C MET A 195 15.10 -5.27 -9.62
N GLU A 196 14.82 -5.91 -8.51
CA GLU A 196 13.51 -6.44 -8.20
C GLU A 196 12.50 -5.30 -7.99
N TYR A 197 12.86 -4.32 -7.16
CA TYR A 197 12.02 -3.14 -6.95
C TYR A 197 11.85 -2.30 -8.23
N ALA A 198 12.90 -2.12 -9.01
CA ALA A 198 12.83 -1.43 -10.29
C ALA A 198 11.87 -2.11 -11.26
N ALA A 199 11.90 -3.44 -11.34
CA ALA A 199 10.99 -4.23 -12.15
C ALA A 199 9.53 -4.07 -11.69
N PHE A 200 9.26 -4.09 -10.40
CA PHE A 200 7.93 -3.84 -9.83
C PHE A 200 7.40 -2.45 -10.19
N MET A 201 8.21 -1.41 -9.98
CA MET A 201 7.82 -0.03 -10.31
C MET A 201 7.53 0.14 -11.79
N TYR A 202 8.35 -0.48 -12.65
CA TYR A 202 8.18 -0.42 -14.09
C TYR A 202 6.90 -1.15 -14.54
N ALA A 203 6.66 -2.35 -14.03
CA ALA A 203 5.47 -3.13 -14.31
C ALA A 203 4.19 -2.39 -13.87
N SER A 204 4.19 -1.77 -12.68
CA SER A 204 3.08 -0.93 -12.20
C SER A 204 2.77 0.21 -13.16
N ALA A 205 3.78 0.94 -13.62
CA ALA A 205 3.61 2.04 -14.56
C ALA A 205 3.03 1.57 -15.89
N PHE A 206 3.52 0.42 -16.40
CA PHE A 206 3.07 -0.16 -17.67
C PHE A 206 1.61 -0.63 -17.63
N VAL A 207 1.21 -1.32 -16.56
CA VAL A 207 -0.18 -1.82 -16.40
C VAL A 207 -1.17 -0.66 -16.36
N PHE A 208 -0.86 0.42 -15.65
CA PHE A 208 -1.70 1.62 -15.64
C PHE A 208 -1.86 2.24 -17.03
N ASP A 209 -0.78 2.34 -17.80
CA ASP A 209 -0.82 2.92 -19.17
C ASP A 209 -1.63 2.03 -20.13
N ALA A 210 -1.44 0.71 -20.07
CA ALA A 210 -2.16 -0.25 -20.90
C ALA A 210 -3.68 -0.24 -20.64
N THR A 211 -4.08 -0.23 -19.35
CA THR A 211 -5.49 -0.19 -18.94
C THR A 211 -6.19 1.06 -19.47
N TYR A 212 -5.50 2.18 -19.45
CA TYR A 212 -6.06 3.43 -19.97
C TYR A 212 -6.22 3.47 -21.48
N LYS A 213 -5.23 3.03 -22.21
CA LYS A 213 -5.32 2.96 -23.68
C LYS A 213 -6.53 2.14 -24.08
N HIS A 214 -6.77 1.02 -23.40
CA HIS A 214 -7.93 0.18 -23.64
C HIS A 214 -9.27 0.88 -23.33
N GLN A 215 -9.36 1.60 -22.20
CA GLN A 215 -10.56 2.37 -21.86
C GLN A 215 -10.82 3.52 -22.82
N LYS A 216 -9.75 4.22 -23.27
CA LYS A 216 -9.87 5.29 -24.27
C LYS A 216 -10.37 4.76 -25.61
N GLN A 217 -9.85 3.61 -26.07
CA GLN A 217 -10.33 2.99 -27.30
C GLN A 217 -11.80 2.58 -27.23
N LYS A 218 -12.27 1.99 -26.12
CA LYS A 218 -13.70 1.68 -25.93
C LYS A 218 -14.60 2.90 -26.03
N ARG A 219 -14.18 4.05 -25.45
CA ARG A 219 -14.99 5.29 -25.50
C ARG A 219 -15.04 5.97 -26.86
N MET A 220 -14.08 5.70 -27.75
CA MET A 220 -14.10 6.25 -29.12
C MET A 220 -14.95 5.42 -30.09
N HIS A 221 -15.39 4.23 -29.68
CA HIS A 221 -16.23 3.32 -30.47
C HIS A 221 -17.67 3.18 -29.95
N THR A 222 -18.04 3.92 -28.91
CA THR A 222 -19.41 4.11 -28.41
C THR A 222 -19.86 5.53 -28.62
#